data_9d4be93334a4a61c3fb523cb59b5bd94
#
_entry.id   9d4be93334a4a61c3fb523cb59b5bd94
#
_cell.length_a   1.000
_cell.length_b   1.000
_cell.length_c   1.000
_cell.angle_alpha   90.00
_cell.angle_beta   90.00
_cell.angle_gamma   90.00
#
_symmetry.space_group_name_H-M   'P 1'
#
loop_
_entity.id
_entity.type
_entity.pdbx_description
1 polymer ?
#
loop_
_entity_poly.entity_id
_entity_poly.type
_entity_poly.pdbx_seq_one_letter_code
_entity_poly.pdbx_strand_id
1 'polypeptide(L)'
;MNEENSPSSSTASSSASSSASSSSGTVSIAAYQQEVLRLVNIERQKAGVAPLTMDNTALTAAAMKRAEELQELFEHTRPDGSDCFTVLKEYKVPFPSELSYCAGENIAYGQRTPAEVVNAWMNSPGHRANILKDRFSQIGVGYFRDQQGRANWVQLFIGA
;
A
#
# COMPACT_ATOMS: atom_id res chain seq x y z
N MET A 1 -44.47 39.77 32.26
CA MET A 1 -44.13 39.99 31.86
C MET A 1 -43.29 39.31 31.25
N ASN A 2 -42.88 38.84 30.40
CA ASN A 2 -42.36 38.29 29.74
C ASN A 2 -41.44 38.15 29.24
N GLU A 3 -40.82 37.53 28.60
CA GLU A 3 -40.32 36.90 28.01
C GLU A 3 -39.67 36.61 27.35
N GLU A 4 -39.09 36.19 26.66
CA GLU A 4 -38.82 35.70 25.90
C GLU A 4 -37.94 35.03 25.36
N ASN A 5 -37.66 34.44 24.94
CA ASN A 5 -37.12 33.60 24.38
C ASN A 5 -36.40 33.65 23.19
N SER A 6 -35.69 33.13 22.92
CA SER A 6 -35.03 33.08 21.93
C SER A 6 -34.56 31.99 21.36
N PRO A 7 -34.56 31.63 20.49
CA PRO A 7 -34.20 30.53 19.99
C PRO A 7 -33.03 30.51 19.29
N SER A 8 -32.42 29.87 19.42
CA SER A 8 -31.32 29.76 18.87
C SER A 8 -31.18 28.94 17.85
N SER A 9 -31.05 29.02 16.99
CA SER A 9 -30.90 28.20 16.10
C SER A 9 -29.73 27.83 15.66
N SER A 10 -29.33 26.96 15.75
CA SER A 10 -28.23 26.56 15.41
C SER A 10 -28.09 25.90 14.26
N THR A 11 -27.71 26.02 13.49
CA THR A 11 -27.64 25.40 12.46
C THR A 11 -26.49 24.83 12.10
N ALA A 12 -26.33 23.88 12.10
CA ALA A 12 -25.28 23.25 11.86
C ALA A 12 -25.11 22.89 10.59
N SER A 13 -24.59 23.15 9.93
CA SER A 13 -24.50 22.76 8.82
C SER A 13 -23.53 22.00 8.44
N SER A 14 -23.44 21.12 8.30
CA SER A 14 -22.53 20.36 8.02
C SER A 14 -22.39 20.04 6.76
N SER A 15 -21.90 20.22 6.12
CA SER A 15 -21.76 19.85 5.05
C SER A 15 -20.94 19.03 4.57
N ALA A 16 -20.95 18.19 4.46
CA ALA A 16 -20.19 17.33 4.13
C ALA A 16 -20.16 17.09 2.84
N SER A 17 -19.75 17.33 2.18
CA SER A 17 -19.77 17.06 1.06
C SER A 17 -19.19 16.14 0.50
N SER A 18 -19.27 15.41 0.34
CA SER A 18 -18.73 14.50 -0.09
C SER A 18 -18.85 14.25 -1.36
N SER A 19 -18.45 14.47 -2.06
CA SER A 19 -18.54 14.21 -3.14
C SER A 19 -18.41 13.07 -3.62
N ALA A 20 -18.81 12.39 -3.49
CA ALA A 20 -18.68 11.29 -3.75
C ALA A 20 -18.90 10.96 -4.99
N SER A 21 -18.42 10.88 -5.71
CA SER A 21 -18.65 10.54 -6.75
C SER A 21 -18.98 9.37 -6.97
N SER A 22 -19.67 8.99 -7.09
CA SER A 22 -20.10 7.90 -7.14
C SER A 22 -19.73 7.04 -8.09
N SER A 23 -18.96 6.94 -8.56
CA SER A 23 -18.74 6.13 -9.40
C SER A 23 -18.73 4.93 -9.00
N SER A 24 -19.51 4.45 -8.76
CA SER A 24 -19.67 3.22 -8.50
C SER A 24 -18.64 2.32 -8.34
N GLY A 25 -18.11 2.24 -7.54
CA GLY A 25 -17.34 1.17 -7.28
C GLY A 25 -16.03 1.06 -7.85
N THR A 26 -15.57 1.93 -8.53
CA THR A 26 -14.28 1.78 -9.02
C THR A 26 -13.34 2.31 -8.03
N VAL A 27 -12.46 1.51 -7.53
CA VAL A 27 -11.49 1.97 -6.60
C VAL A 27 -10.37 2.61 -7.37
N SER A 28 -9.90 3.73 -6.93
CA SER A 28 -8.71 4.31 -7.53
C SER A 28 -7.49 3.58 -7.01
N ILE A 29 -6.82 2.87 -7.87
CA ILE A 29 -5.60 2.16 -7.50
C ILE A 29 -4.55 3.15 -7.02
N ALA A 30 -4.42 4.27 -7.71
CA ALA A 30 -3.44 5.27 -7.30
C ALA A 30 -3.73 5.80 -5.90
N ALA A 31 -4.99 5.99 -5.56
CA ALA A 31 -5.34 6.46 -4.22
C ALA A 31 -5.00 5.41 -3.18
N TYR A 32 -5.21 4.13 -3.49
CA TYR A 32 -4.87 3.05 -2.57
C TYR A 32 -3.36 2.95 -2.38
N GLN A 33 -2.60 3.09 -3.45
CA GLN A 33 -1.15 3.05 -3.36
C GLN A 33 -0.61 4.19 -2.49
N GLN A 34 -1.14 5.39 -2.68
CA GLN A 34 -0.71 6.54 -1.89
C GLN A 34 -1.08 6.38 -0.42
N GLU A 35 -2.24 5.81 -0.15
CA GLU A 35 -2.67 5.61 1.24
C GLU A 35 -1.82 4.55 1.93
N VAL A 36 -1.44 3.48 1.23
CA VAL A 36 -0.51 2.50 1.79
C VAL A 36 0.81 3.17 2.14
N LEU A 37 1.34 4.00 1.23
CA LEU A 37 2.58 4.72 1.50
C LEU A 37 2.45 5.60 2.73
N ARG A 38 1.35 6.33 2.82
CA ARG A 38 1.13 7.23 3.96
C ARG A 38 1.10 6.47 5.27
N LEU A 39 0.37 5.37 5.31
CA LEU A 39 0.23 4.57 6.53
C LEU A 39 1.55 3.90 6.92
N VAL A 40 2.29 3.41 5.94
CA VAL A 40 3.59 2.81 6.20
C VAL A 40 4.54 3.85 6.78
N ASN A 41 4.52 5.06 6.23
CA ASN A 41 5.43 6.10 6.73
C ASN A 41 5.05 6.59 8.12
N ILE A 42 3.78 6.50 8.50
CA ILE A 42 3.38 6.76 9.88
C ILE A 42 4.03 5.72 10.80
N GLU A 43 3.99 4.46 10.42
CA GLU A 43 4.59 3.41 11.25
C GLU A 43 6.11 3.56 11.33
N ARG A 44 6.73 3.93 10.22
CA ARG A 44 8.18 4.16 10.20
C ARG A 44 8.54 5.35 11.07
N GLN A 45 7.75 6.42 11.03
CA GLN A 45 8.00 7.57 11.88
C GLN A 45 7.90 7.20 13.37
N LYS A 46 6.89 6.41 13.72
CA LYS A 46 6.76 5.96 15.11
C LYS A 46 7.96 5.15 15.56
N ALA A 47 8.59 4.45 14.64
CA ALA A 47 9.77 3.65 14.96
C ALA A 47 11.08 4.40 14.80
N GLY A 48 11.04 5.67 14.44
CA GLY A 48 12.26 6.45 14.27
C GLY A 48 13.00 6.14 12.97
N VAL A 49 12.31 5.62 11.96
CA VAL A 49 12.94 5.23 10.70
C VAL A 49 12.53 6.22 9.62
N ALA A 50 13.45 6.55 8.72
CA ALA A 50 13.19 7.53 7.67
C ALA A 50 12.05 7.09 6.75
N PRO A 51 11.27 8.03 6.22
CA PRO A 51 10.15 7.66 5.35
C PRO A 51 10.63 7.07 4.02
N LEU A 52 9.78 6.25 3.44
CA LEU A 52 10.00 5.71 2.11
C LEU A 52 9.43 6.68 1.07
N THR A 53 9.97 6.64 -0.15
CA THR A 53 9.40 7.38 -1.27
C THR A 53 8.84 6.40 -2.29
N MET A 54 7.87 6.83 -3.09
CA MET A 54 7.27 5.99 -4.10
C MET A 54 7.27 6.70 -5.46
N ASP A 55 8.35 7.39 -5.76
CA ASP A 55 8.45 8.09 -7.03
C ASP A 55 9.16 7.24 -8.08
N ASN A 56 9.54 6.04 -7.80
CA ASN A 56 10.16 5.17 -8.78
C ASN A 56 9.04 4.41 -9.50
N THR A 57 8.64 4.90 -10.67
CA THR A 57 7.52 4.32 -11.39
C THR A 57 7.81 2.89 -11.87
N ALA A 58 9.05 2.56 -12.13
CA ALA A 58 9.40 1.19 -12.52
C ALA A 58 9.20 0.22 -11.35
N LEU A 59 9.52 0.65 -10.14
CA LEU A 59 9.32 -0.17 -8.96
C LEU A 59 7.82 -0.39 -8.71
N THR A 60 7.03 0.64 -8.89
CA THR A 60 5.58 0.50 -8.74
C THR A 60 4.99 -0.42 -9.82
N ALA A 61 5.48 -0.32 -11.06
CA ALA A 61 5.03 -1.20 -12.12
C ALA A 61 5.39 -2.65 -11.81
N ALA A 62 6.58 -2.88 -11.27
CA ALA A 62 6.98 -4.22 -10.85
C ALA A 62 6.08 -4.76 -9.75
N ALA A 63 5.72 -3.91 -8.79
CA ALA A 63 4.80 -4.32 -7.72
C ALA A 63 3.42 -4.65 -8.27
N MET A 64 2.95 -3.90 -9.24
CA MET A 64 1.66 -4.18 -9.88
C MET A 64 1.69 -5.53 -10.61
N LYS A 65 2.80 -5.83 -11.28
CA LYS A 65 2.93 -7.13 -11.95
C LYS A 65 2.91 -8.27 -10.94
N ARG A 66 3.62 -8.09 -9.83
CA ARG A 66 3.61 -9.10 -8.78
C ARG A 66 2.20 -9.31 -8.19
N ALA A 67 1.45 -8.22 -8.01
CA ALA A 67 0.10 -8.34 -7.48
C ALA A 67 -0.79 -9.16 -8.43
N GLU A 68 -0.62 -8.98 -9.74
CA GLU A 68 -1.35 -9.76 -10.71
C GLU A 68 -0.95 -11.23 -10.65
N GLU A 69 0.32 -11.51 -10.46
CA GLU A 69 0.82 -12.89 -10.39
C GLU A 69 0.30 -13.65 -9.17
N LEU A 70 0.00 -12.92 -8.09
CA LEU A 70 -0.47 -13.58 -6.87
C LEU A 70 -1.81 -14.30 -7.06
N GLN A 71 -2.61 -13.92 -8.04
CA GLN A 71 -3.85 -14.62 -8.29
C GLN A 71 -3.59 -16.03 -8.83
N GLU A 72 -2.44 -16.25 -9.46
CA GLU A 72 -2.08 -17.57 -9.95
C GLU A 72 -1.33 -18.35 -8.89
N LEU A 73 -0.42 -17.71 -8.20
CA LEU A 73 0.40 -18.37 -7.20
C LEU A 73 0.68 -17.39 -6.08
N PHE A 74 0.06 -17.60 -4.93
CA PHE A 74 0.25 -16.70 -3.80
C PHE A 74 1.49 -17.14 -3.02
N GLU A 75 2.63 -16.75 -3.53
CA GLU A 75 3.93 -17.07 -2.94
C GLU A 75 4.94 -16.01 -3.32
N HIS A 76 6.09 -16.03 -2.67
CA HIS A 76 7.20 -15.18 -3.06
C HIS A 76 7.90 -15.72 -4.32
N THR A 77 7.55 -16.90 -4.78
CA THR A 77 8.01 -17.45 -6.04
C THR A 77 7.03 -17.03 -7.13
N ARG A 78 7.53 -16.62 -8.26
CA ARG A 78 6.67 -16.21 -9.38
C ARG A 78 6.08 -17.44 -10.08
N PRO A 79 4.98 -17.27 -10.83
CA PRO A 79 4.38 -18.41 -11.54
C PRO A 79 5.33 -19.19 -12.43
N ASP A 80 6.37 -18.56 -12.96
CA ASP A 80 7.34 -19.24 -13.81
C ASP A 80 8.42 -19.97 -13.01
N GLY A 81 8.32 -19.95 -11.70
CA GLY A 81 9.29 -20.60 -10.81
C GLY A 81 10.47 -19.72 -10.40
N SER A 82 10.57 -18.52 -10.94
CA SER A 82 11.68 -17.65 -10.58
C SER A 82 11.40 -16.92 -9.27
N ASP A 83 12.42 -16.35 -8.70
CA ASP A 83 12.33 -15.61 -7.46
C ASP A 83 11.56 -14.30 -7.69
N CYS A 84 10.83 -13.84 -6.69
CA CYS A 84 10.03 -12.62 -6.82
C CYS A 84 10.84 -11.41 -7.26
N PHE A 85 12.11 -11.33 -6.87
CA PHE A 85 12.92 -10.16 -7.19
C PHE A 85 13.39 -10.14 -8.64
N THR A 86 13.17 -11.21 -9.42
CA THR A 86 13.46 -11.16 -10.84
C THR A 86 12.56 -10.13 -11.54
N VAL A 87 11.43 -9.77 -10.92
CA VAL A 87 10.57 -8.73 -11.47
C VAL A 87 11.27 -7.38 -11.51
N LEU A 88 12.19 -7.14 -10.57
CA LEU A 88 12.93 -5.88 -10.57
C LEU A 88 13.82 -5.78 -11.80
N LYS A 89 14.42 -6.89 -12.21
CA LYS A 89 15.23 -6.91 -13.39
C LYS A 89 14.37 -6.76 -14.65
N GLU A 90 13.24 -7.43 -14.66
CA GLU A 90 12.31 -7.35 -15.77
C GLU A 90 11.86 -5.92 -16.02
N TYR A 91 11.60 -5.17 -14.97
CA TYR A 91 11.14 -3.78 -15.08
C TYR A 91 12.30 -2.78 -15.02
N LYS A 92 13.53 -3.27 -15.07
CA LYS A 92 14.73 -2.42 -15.12
C LYS A 92 14.83 -1.48 -13.92
N VAL A 93 14.49 -1.98 -12.76
CA VAL A 93 14.62 -1.22 -11.52
C VAL A 93 16.05 -1.38 -11.04
N PRO A 94 16.84 -0.31 -10.97
CA PRO A 94 18.21 -0.43 -10.50
C PRO A 94 18.23 -0.63 -8.99
N PHE A 95 18.98 -1.59 -8.54
CA PHE A 95 19.26 -1.76 -7.11
C PHE A 95 20.53 -2.60 -7.00
N PRO A 96 21.21 -2.53 -5.86
CA PRO A 96 22.45 -3.30 -5.71
C PRO A 96 22.12 -4.79 -5.61
N SER A 97 22.05 -5.45 -6.73
CA SER A 97 21.62 -6.84 -6.80
C SER A 97 22.56 -7.81 -6.10
N GLU A 98 23.77 -7.38 -5.79
CA GLU A 98 24.71 -8.23 -5.10
C GLU A 98 24.41 -8.31 -3.63
N LEU A 99 23.54 -7.43 -3.15
CA LEU A 99 23.20 -7.39 -1.74
C LEU A 99 21.75 -7.80 -1.61
N SER A 100 21.51 -9.09 -1.44
CA SER A 100 20.15 -9.60 -1.39
C SER A 100 19.30 -8.95 -0.32
N TYR A 101 19.92 -8.32 0.66
CA TYR A 101 19.16 -7.65 1.71
C TYR A 101 18.72 -6.24 1.33
N CYS A 102 19.02 -5.80 0.11
CA CYS A 102 18.59 -4.50 -0.34
C CYS A 102 17.23 -4.53 -1.02
N ALA A 103 16.56 -5.66 -1.04
CA ALA A 103 15.22 -5.78 -1.58
C ALA A 103 14.34 -6.58 -0.63
N GLY A 104 13.06 -6.30 -0.63
CA GLY A 104 12.11 -7.05 0.20
C GLY A 104 10.74 -7.07 -0.45
N GLU A 105 9.93 -8.04 -0.08
CA GLU A 105 8.58 -8.15 -0.58
C GLU A 105 7.63 -8.52 0.56
N ASN A 106 6.52 -7.81 0.66
CA ASN A 106 5.39 -8.23 1.49
C ASN A 106 4.22 -8.51 0.56
N ILE A 107 3.51 -9.60 0.80
CA ILE A 107 2.34 -9.95 0.01
C ILE A 107 1.15 -10.18 0.94
N ALA A 108 -0.05 -9.97 0.44
CA ALA A 108 -1.27 -10.21 1.19
C ALA A 108 -2.44 -10.35 0.23
N TYR A 109 -3.50 -11.03 0.65
CA TYR A 109 -4.71 -11.04 -0.14
C TYR A 109 -5.93 -11.03 0.77
N GLY A 110 -7.01 -10.50 0.27
CA GLY A 110 -8.29 -10.48 0.97
C GLY A 110 -8.64 -9.20 1.67
N GLN A 111 -7.67 -8.38 2.00
CA GLN A 111 -7.94 -7.12 2.68
C GLN A 111 -8.59 -6.15 1.71
N ARG A 112 -9.57 -5.40 2.17
CA ARG A 112 -10.35 -4.54 1.29
C ARG A 112 -9.85 -3.11 1.22
N THR A 113 -9.06 -2.69 2.18
CA THR A 113 -8.60 -1.30 2.24
C THR A 113 -7.13 -1.23 2.57
N PRO A 114 -6.49 -0.10 2.26
CA PRO A 114 -5.10 0.12 2.68
C PRO A 114 -4.91 -0.02 4.19
N ALA A 115 -5.86 0.47 4.98
CA ALA A 115 -5.72 0.38 6.43
C ALA A 115 -5.73 -1.08 6.88
N GLU A 116 -6.58 -1.90 6.29
CA GLU A 116 -6.63 -3.31 6.66
C GLU A 116 -5.35 -4.03 6.29
N VAL A 117 -4.80 -3.78 5.10
CA VAL A 117 -3.61 -4.51 4.68
C VAL A 117 -2.38 -4.06 5.44
N VAL A 118 -2.22 -2.77 5.69
CA VAL A 118 -1.07 -2.29 6.45
C VAL A 118 -1.15 -2.82 7.89
N ASN A 119 -2.35 -2.82 8.46
CA ASN A 119 -2.53 -3.37 9.79
C ASN A 119 -2.18 -4.86 9.84
N ALA A 120 -2.59 -5.62 8.83
CA ALA A 120 -2.27 -7.03 8.76
C ALA A 120 -0.76 -7.26 8.67
N TRP A 121 -0.08 -6.48 7.83
CA TRP A 121 1.36 -6.60 7.71
C TRP A 121 2.07 -6.22 9.02
N MET A 122 1.62 -5.14 9.67
CA MET A 122 2.25 -4.69 10.91
C MET A 122 2.04 -5.67 12.06
N ASN A 123 1.02 -6.50 11.99
CA ASN A 123 0.78 -7.51 13.02
C ASN A 123 1.47 -8.84 12.72
N SER A 124 2.28 -8.90 11.71
CA SER A 124 3.03 -10.10 11.34
C SER A 124 4.53 -9.78 11.45
N PRO A 125 5.26 -10.46 12.32
CA PRO A 125 6.66 -10.07 12.58
C PRO A 125 7.54 -9.95 11.34
N GLY A 126 7.43 -10.86 10.40
CA GLY A 126 8.26 -10.80 9.19
C GLY A 126 7.89 -9.64 8.28
N HIS A 127 6.60 -9.41 8.09
CA HIS A 127 6.14 -8.31 7.27
C HIS A 127 6.46 -6.96 7.92
N ARG A 128 6.27 -6.90 9.24
CA ARG A 128 6.60 -5.69 10.00
C ARG A 128 8.07 -5.36 9.88
N ALA A 129 8.93 -6.38 9.95
CA ALA A 129 10.37 -6.18 9.86
C ALA A 129 10.74 -5.53 8.52
N ASN A 130 10.09 -5.91 7.43
CA ASN A 130 10.33 -5.28 6.14
C ASN A 130 9.88 -3.82 6.14
N ILE A 131 8.70 -3.55 6.67
CA ILE A 131 8.19 -2.18 6.70
C ILE A 131 9.10 -1.26 7.50
N LEU A 132 9.67 -1.76 8.58
CA LEU A 132 10.48 -0.93 9.47
C LEU A 132 11.98 -0.99 9.19
N LYS A 133 12.39 -1.69 8.13
CA LYS A 133 13.81 -1.84 7.85
C LYS A 133 14.40 -0.51 7.38
N ASP A 134 15.37 -0.03 8.11
CA ASP A 134 15.91 1.31 7.84
C ASP A 134 16.70 1.36 6.55
N ARG A 135 17.18 0.25 6.07
CA ARG A 135 17.94 0.20 4.83
C ARG A 135 17.07 0.44 3.59
N PHE A 136 15.78 0.22 3.70
CA PHE A 136 14.90 0.48 2.57
C PHE A 136 14.60 1.98 2.46
N SER A 137 14.63 2.50 1.25
CA SER A 137 14.36 3.91 1.00
C SER A 137 13.24 4.11 -0.01
N GLN A 138 12.91 3.11 -0.80
CA GLN A 138 11.87 3.23 -1.82
C GLN A 138 10.90 2.06 -1.73
N ILE A 139 9.65 2.31 -2.09
CA ILE A 139 8.62 1.31 -2.08
C ILE A 139 7.83 1.38 -3.38
N GLY A 140 7.38 0.24 -3.87
CA GLY A 140 6.34 0.18 -4.88
C GLY A 140 5.19 -0.60 -4.29
N VAL A 141 3.96 -0.15 -4.53
CA VAL A 141 2.78 -0.81 -4.01
C VAL A 141 1.96 -1.35 -5.17
N GLY A 142 1.65 -2.63 -5.12
CA GLY A 142 0.82 -3.28 -6.13
C GLY A 142 -0.54 -3.65 -5.56
N TYR A 143 -1.53 -3.58 -6.40
CA TYR A 143 -2.89 -3.94 -6.04
C TYR A 143 -3.55 -4.55 -7.28
N PHE A 144 -4.15 -5.72 -7.12
CA PHE A 144 -4.85 -6.37 -8.22
C PHE A 144 -6.08 -7.08 -7.68
N ARG A 145 -7.22 -6.85 -8.30
CA ARG A 145 -8.44 -7.50 -7.88
C ARG A 145 -8.71 -8.66 -8.83
N ASP A 146 -8.79 -9.86 -8.29
CA ASP A 146 -8.96 -11.04 -9.13
C ASP A 146 -10.43 -11.24 -9.53
N GLN A 147 -10.68 -12.28 -10.30
CA GLN A 147 -12.03 -12.52 -10.82
C GLN A 147 -13.04 -12.87 -9.74
N GLN A 148 -12.58 -13.32 -8.58
CA GLN A 148 -13.45 -13.58 -7.46
C GLN A 148 -13.65 -12.32 -6.61
N GLY A 149 -13.09 -11.21 -7.03
CA GLY A 149 -13.23 -9.95 -6.31
C GLY A 149 -12.28 -9.81 -5.14
N ARG A 150 -11.29 -10.68 -5.00
CA ARG A 150 -10.34 -10.58 -3.90
C ARG A 150 -9.20 -9.66 -4.27
N ALA A 151 -8.81 -8.83 -3.34
CA ALA A 151 -7.71 -7.93 -3.54
C ALA A 151 -6.40 -8.64 -3.25
N ASN A 152 -5.42 -8.47 -4.12
CA ASN A 152 -4.07 -8.98 -3.92
C ASN A 152 -3.16 -7.77 -3.78
N TRP A 153 -2.32 -7.76 -2.77
CA TRP A 153 -1.49 -6.62 -2.42
C TRP A 153 -0.03 -7.00 -2.38
N VAL A 154 0.80 -6.09 -2.85
CA VAL A 154 2.25 -6.29 -2.82
C VAL A 154 2.92 -5.01 -2.37
N GLN A 155 3.94 -5.14 -1.54
CA GLN A 155 4.90 -4.09 -1.30
C GLN A 155 6.25 -4.61 -1.77
N LEU A 156 6.89 -3.87 -2.66
CA LEU A 156 8.28 -4.14 -3.02
C LEU A 156 9.11 -3.00 -2.47
N PHE A 157 10.16 -3.35 -1.75
CA PHE A 157 11.05 -2.39 -1.13
C PHE A 157 12.44 -2.52 -1.73
N ILE A 158 13.12 -1.42 -1.92
CA ILE A 158 14.53 -1.45 -2.29
C ILE A 158 15.28 -0.41 -1.46
N GLY A 159 16.55 -0.66 -1.29
CA GLY A 159 17.43 0.23 -0.58
C GLY A 159 18.65 0.56 -1.40
N ALA A 160 19.48 1.38 -0.85
CA ALA A 160 20.72 1.77 -1.51
C ALA A 160 21.88 0.94 -1.01
#